data_a0cae0f0a0e3177ebedefb81291bc2bd
#
_entry.id   a0cae0f0a0e3177ebedefb81291bc2bd
#
_cell.length_a   1.000
_cell.length_b   1.000
_cell.length_c   1.000
_cell.angle_alpha   90.00
_cell.angle_beta   90.00
_cell.angle_gamma   90.00
#
_symmetry.space_group_name_H-M   'P 1'
#
loop_
_entity.id
_entity.type
_entity.pdbx_description
1 polymer ?
#
loop_
_entity_poly.entity_id
_entity_poly.type
_entity_poly.pdbx_seq_one_letter_code
_entity_poly.pdbx_strand_id
1 'polypeptide(L)'
;DKMSLVMKYPSVSYNGSKYFGKNRSLSESDIGKFIDALYTTGYDEQNDVYHETEVSLYSIRGISVECAVAAKYESASRYYVYVNTEYNPKTLGEFIDDLNLQENLTFGSVYYYYYYGNGEHSTVEFVDLDGTVVWDMLFADRDVRNIYAEGRDYDEDVSVTVNLSILGYDNNSLRITENGYVVTNILEKEKAFYVGVKET
;
A
#
# COMPACT_ATOMS: atom_id res chain seq x y z
N ASP A 1 -2.92 21.23 20.59
CA ASP A 1 -2.95 20.06 19.70
C ASP A 1 -1.62 19.33 19.75
N LYS A 2 -1.61 18.15 20.37
CA LYS A 2 -0.40 17.33 20.37
C LYS A 2 -0.23 16.76 18.97
N MET A 3 0.79 17.24 18.26
CA MET A 3 1.23 16.64 16.99
C MET A 3 1.38 15.12 17.16
N SER A 4 0.86 14.33 16.24
CA SER A 4 1.03 12.88 16.32
C SER A 4 2.52 12.51 16.21
N LEU A 5 2.94 11.41 16.85
CA LEU A 5 4.34 10.95 16.77
C LEU A 5 4.81 10.72 15.34
N VAL A 6 3.91 10.25 14.49
CA VAL A 6 4.20 10.05 13.05
C VAL A 6 4.45 11.37 12.32
N MET A 7 3.76 12.44 12.69
CA MET A 7 4.05 13.77 12.13
C MET A 7 5.36 14.33 12.66
N LYS A 8 5.65 14.08 13.94
CA LYS A 8 6.90 14.53 14.57
C LYS A 8 8.13 13.77 14.06
N TYR A 9 7.98 12.46 13.81
CA TYR A 9 9.01 11.56 13.31
C TYR A 9 8.50 10.89 12.02
N PRO A 10 8.57 11.59 10.87
CA PRO A 10 7.87 11.15 9.65
C PRO A 10 8.49 9.93 8.99
N SER A 11 9.71 9.57 9.34
CA SER A 11 10.39 8.42 8.73
C SER A 11 11.34 7.72 9.71
N VAL A 12 11.59 6.45 9.43
CA VAL A 12 12.64 5.63 10.04
C VAL A 12 13.46 4.96 8.94
N SER A 13 14.75 4.74 9.20
CA SER A 13 15.63 4.06 8.25
C SER A 13 16.10 2.74 8.85
N TYR A 14 15.93 1.66 8.10
CA TYR A 14 16.34 0.32 8.50
C TYR A 14 16.83 -0.48 7.28
N ASN A 15 17.95 -1.16 7.43
CA ASN A 15 18.54 -2.04 6.41
C ASN A 15 18.64 -1.40 5.01
N GLY A 16 19.06 -0.13 4.95
CA GLY A 16 19.23 0.62 3.70
C GLY A 16 17.94 1.14 3.06
N SER A 17 16.79 0.87 3.65
CA SER A 17 15.49 1.38 3.20
C SER A 17 14.96 2.44 4.15
N LYS A 18 14.20 3.39 3.60
CA LYS A 18 13.50 4.43 4.35
C LYS A 18 12.01 4.13 4.38
N TYR A 19 11.46 4.14 5.59
CA TYR A 19 10.05 3.87 5.83
C TYR A 19 9.36 5.14 6.31
N PHE A 20 8.20 5.43 5.77
CA PHE A 20 7.42 6.63 6.08
C PHE A 20 6.20 6.30 6.92
N GLY A 21 5.96 7.11 7.93
CA GLY A 21 4.86 6.93 8.86
C GLY A 21 3.50 7.13 8.21
N LYS A 22 2.60 6.21 8.54
CA LYS A 22 1.17 6.33 8.23
C LYS A 22 0.43 6.70 9.51
N ASN A 23 -0.63 7.50 9.39
CA ASN A 23 -1.48 7.82 10.54
C ASN A 23 -2.36 6.62 10.92
N ARG A 24 -1.70 5.50 11.21
CA ARG A 24 -2.31 4.22 11.56
C ARG A 24 -1.58 3.61 12.75
N SER A 25 -2.33 3.23 13.76
CA SER A 25 -1.84 2.46 14.90
C SER A 25 -2.25 0.99 14.77
N LEU A 26 -1.42 0.11 15.30
CA LEU A 26 -1.63 -1.33 15.35
C LEU A 26 -1.89 -1.79 16.77
N SER A 27 -2.67 -2.87 16.91
CA SER A 27 -2.85 -3.58 18.16
C SER A 27 -1.67 -4.53 18.41
N GLU A 28 -1.49 -4.98 19.65
CA GLU A 28 -0.43 -5.96 19.97
C GLU A 28 -0.61 -7.29 19.21
N SER A 29 -1.85 -7.66 18.88
CA SER A 29 -2.13 -8.86 18.09
C SER A 29 -1.58 -8.80 16.68
N ASP A 30 -1.39 -7.59 16.12
CA ASP A 30 -0.85 -7.40 14.79
C ASP A 30 0.68 -7.40 14.77
N ILE A 31 1.32 -7.38 15.94
CA ILE A 31 2.76 -7.25 16.08
C ILE A 31 3.42 -8.63 16.06
N GLY A 32 4.48 -8.74 15.26
CA GLY A 32 5.32 -9.93 15.15
C GLY A 32 6.58 -9.84 16.01
N LYS A 33 7.72 -10.10 15.41
CA LYS A 33 9.01 -10.15 16.11
C LYS A 33 9.63 -8.76 16.23
N PHE A 34 10.38 -8.53 17.32
CA PHE A 34 11.30 -7.41 17.40
C PHE A 34 12.36 -7.51 16.30
N ILE A 35 12.64 -6.39 15.64
CA ILE A 35 13.61 -6.29 14.55
C ILE A 35 14.88 -5.62 15.03
N ASP A 36 14.74 -4.36 15.51
CA ASP A 36 15.88 -3.53 15.89
C ASP A 36 15.43 -2.37 16.76
N ALA A 37 16.38 -1.75 17.46
CA ALA A 37 16.21 -0.46 18.13
C ALA A 37 17.18 0.54 17.50
N LEU A 38 16.65 1.67 17.08
CA LEU A 38 17.42 2.68 16.37
C LEU A 38 16.99 4.10 16.79
N TYR A 39 17.73 5.09 16.34
CA TYR A 39 17.37 6.49 16.55
C TYR A 39 16.78 7.07 15.28
N THR A 40 15.76 7.90 15.46
CA THR A 40 15.19 8.70 14.38
C THR A 40 15.09 10.15 14.79
N THR A 41 15.09 11.04 13.80
CA THR A 41 15.04 12.48 13.98
C THR A 41 13.74 13.06 13.45
N GLY A 42 13.23 14.04 14.18
CA GLY A 42 12.14 14.90 13.76
C GLY A 42 12.55 16.35 13.78
N TYR A 43 11.90 17.17 12.98
CA TYR A 43 12.12 18.60 12.92
C TYR A 43 10.90 19.36 13.44
N ASP A 44 11.12 20.24 14.40
CA ASP A 44 10.11 21.16 14.92
C ASP A 44 10.28 22.52 14.22
N GLU A 45 9.42 22.78 13.24
CA GLU A 45 9.46 24.02 12.45
C GLU A 45 9.18 25.27 13.28
N GLN A 46 8.42 25.17 14.36
CA GLN A 46 8.06 26.32 15.19
C GLN A 46 9.24 26.83 16.02
N ASN A 47 10.10 25.90 16.46
CA ASN A 47 11.25 26.20 17.32
C ASN A 47 12.59 26.08 16.58
N ASP A 48 12.58 25.70 15.31
CA ASP A 48 13.78 25.46 14.47
C ASP A 48 14.77 24.48 15.14
N VAL A 49 14.23 23.36 15.67
CA VAL A 49 15.02 22.39 16.44
C VAL A 49 14.78 20.97 15.93
N TYR A 50 15.88 20.24 15.79
CA TYR A 50 15.82 18.78 15.57
C TYR A 50 15.69 18.06 16.90
N HIS A 51 14.79 17.08 16.94
CA HIS A 51 14.63 16.16 18.05
C HIS A 51 15.02 14.77 17.62
N GLU A 52 15.78 14.09 18.46
CA GLU A 52 16.13 12.68 18.27
C GLU A 52 15.39 11.84 19.31
N THR A 53 14.96 10.67 18.94
CA THR A 53 14.34 9.70 19.83
C THR A 53 14.71 8.28 19.45
N GLU A 54 14.78 7.42 20.45
CA GLU A 54 14.88 5.99 20.22
C GLU A 54 13.53 5.43 19.80
N VAL A 55 13.56 4.51 18.84
CA VAL A 55 12.39 3.81 18.35
C VAL A 55 12.71 2.32 18.18
N SER A 56 11.83 1.46 18.68
CA SER A 56 11.91 0.02 18.49
C SER A 56 11.06 -0.39 17.30
N LEU A 57 11.65 -1.16 16.39
CA LEU A 57 10.98 -1.68 15.20
C LEU A 57 10.59 -3.14 15.40
N TYR A 58 9.41 -3.47 14.91
CA TYR A 58 8.82 -4.81 14.92
C TYR A 58 8.29 -5.17 13.55
N SER A 59 8.28 -6.45 13.22
CA SER A 59 7.52 -6.93 12.06
C SER A 59 6.01 -6.81 12.33
N ILE A 60 5.25 -6.64 11.26
CA ILE A 60 3.79 -6.73 11.27
C ILE A 60 3.43 -8.15 10.83
N ARG A 61 2.53 -8.82 11.57
CA ARG A 61 2.17 -10.22 11.26
C ARG A 61 1.60 -10.34 9.85
N GLY A 62 2.14 -11.28 9.08
CA GLY A 62 1.74 -11.53 7.71
C GLY A 62 2.19 -10.48 6.68
N ILE A 63 2.93 -9.45 7.07
CA ILE A 63 3.49 -8.44 6.18
C ILE A 63 5.00 -8.56 6.13
N SER A 64 5.58 -8.55 4.93
CA SER A 64 7.03 -8.53 4.75
C SER A 64 7.64 -7.25 5.34
N VAL A 65 8.78 -7.39 6.00
CA VAL A 65 9.54 -6.23 6.49
C VAL A 65 10.04 -5.32 5.36
N GLU A 66 10.13 -5.83 4.14
CA GLU A 66 10.45 -5.03 2.96
C GLU A 66 9.33 -4.04 2.61
N CYS A 67 8.09 -4.35 2.99
CA CYS A 67 6.92 -3.51 2.74
C CYS A 67 6.67 -2.52 3.86
N ALA A 68 6.67 -2.99 5.11
CA ALA A 68 6.30 -2.17 6.26
C ALA A 68 6.86 -2.73 7.57
N VAL A 69 7.00 -1.83 8.53
CA VAL A 69 7.37 -2.14 9.91
C VAL A 69 6.45 -1.42 10.90
N ALA A 70 6.36 -1.96 12.10
CA ALA A 70 5.70 -1.31 13.22
C ALA A 70 6.74 -0.61 14.10
N ALA A 71 6.52 0.65 14.41
CA ALA A 71 7.41 1.44 15.26
C ALA A 71 6.78 1.69 16.64
N LYS A 72 7.53 1.44 17.69
CA LYS A 72 7.18 1.71 19.09
C LYS A 72 8.11 2.74 19.67
N TYR A 73 7.55 3.86 20.08
CA TYR A 73 8.28 4.92 20.81
C TYR A 73 8.14 4.70 22.31
N GLU A 74 9.18 5.02 23.10
CA GLU A 74 9.13 4.90 24.55
C GLU A 74 7.99 5.74 25.16
N SER A 75 7.73 6.92 24.59
CA SER A 75 6.67 7.83 25.01
C SER A 75 5.25 7.42 24.61
N ALA A 76 5.09 6.31 23.91
CA ALA A 76 3.81 5.88 23.34
C ALA A 76 3.37 4.50 23.83
N SER A 77 2.06 4.33 24.01
CA SER A 77 1.45 3.03 24.32
C SER A 77 1.10 2.20 23.07
N ARG A 78 1.19 2.81 21.87
CA ARG A 78 0.76 2.21 20.61
C ARG A 78 1.92 1.97 19.67
N TYR A 79 1.71 1.04 18.74
CA TYR A 79 2.59 0.81 17.59
C TYR A 79 2.06 1.60 16.40
N TYR A 80 2.97 2.18 15.61
CA TYR A 80 2.64 2.96 14.42
C TYR A 80 3.18 2.29 13.17
N VAL A 81 2.41 2.35 12.08
CA VAL A 81 2.80 1.79 10.79
C VAL A 81 3.76 2.74 10.08
N TYR A 82 4.87 2.19 9.58
CA TYR A 82 5.80 2.84 8.67
C TYR A 82 5.97 1.98 7.43
N VAL A 83 5.80 2.55 6.25
CA VAL A 83 5.80 1.85 4.97
C VAL A 83 6.99 2.22 4.10
N ASN A 84 7.52 1.25 3.39
CA ASN A 84 8.56 1.46 2.38
C ASN A 84 7.91 1.90 1.07
N THR A 85 7.99 3.19 0.76
CA THR A 85 7.38 3.77 -0.45
C THR A 85 8.14 3.43 -1.73
N GLU A 86 9.34 2.83 -1.62
CA GLU A 86 10.14 2.35 -2.74
C GLU A 86 9.98 0.84 -3.00
N TYR A 87 9.09 0.17 -2.23
CA TYR A 87 8.80 -1.25 -2.42
C TYR A 87 8.36 -1.53 -3.86
N ASN A 88 9.03 -2.47 -4.51
CA ASN A 88 8.81 -2.77 -5.90
C ASN A 88 8.93 -4.29 -6.15
N PRO A 89 7.83 -5.05 -6.05
CA PRO A 89 7.83 -6.49 -6.24
C PRO A 89 8.21 -6.85 -7.68
N LYS A 90 8.83 -7.98 -7.88
CA LYS A 90 9.19 -8.48 -9.23
C LYS A 90 8.01 -9.14 -9.92
N THR A 91 7.16 -9.81 -9.15
CA THR A 91 6.01 -10.56 -9.65
C THR A 91 4.74 -10.22 -8.88
N LEU A 92 3.61 -10.56 -9.45
CA LEU A 92 2.31 -10.48 -8.78
C LEU A 92 2.25 -11.39 -7.54
N GLY A 93 2.86 -12.57 -7.62
CA GLY A 93 2.95 -13.50 -6.48
C GLY A 93 3.73 -12.91 -5.31
N GLU A 94 4.86 -12.26 -5.56
CA GLU A 94 5.60 -11.51 -4.54
C GLU A 94 4.71 -10.42 -3.90
N PHE A 95 4.03 -9.62 -4.70
CA PHE A 95 3.13 -8.58 -4.22
C PHE A 95 2.01 -9.13 -3.33
N ILE A 96 1.41 -10.27 -3.72
CA ILE A 96 0.37 -10.95 -2.94
C ILE A 96 0.93 -11.45 -1.61
N ASP A 97 2.08 -12.12 -1.62
CA ASP A 97 2.65 -12.75 -0.43
C ASP A 97 3.23 -11.73 0.54
N ASP A 98 3.99 -10.77 0.05
CA ASP A 98 4.66 -9.77 0.89
C ASP A 98 3.68 -8.89 1.68
N LEU A 99 2.50 -8.66 1.13
CA LEU A 99 1.43 -7.92 1.78
C LEU A 99 0.33 -8.81 2.36
N ASN A 100 0.44 -10.13 2.19
CA ASN A 100 -0.61 -11.10 2.54
C ASN A 100 -1.99 -10.60 2.06
N LEU A 101 -2.06 -10.25 0.77
CA LEU A 101 -3.22 -9.56 0.20
C LEU A 101 -4.49 -10.40 0.33
N GLN A 102 -4.38 -11.73 0.30
CA GLN A 102 -5.54 -12.62 0.42
C GLN A 102 -6.29 -12.43 1.73
N GLU A 103 -5.57 -12.13 2.82
CA GLU A 103 -6.15 -11.90 4.14
C GLU A 103 -6.44 -10.41 4.41
N ASN A 104 -5.62 -9.53 3.85
CA ASN A 104 -5.61 -8.10 4.22
C ASN A 104 -6.32 -7.18 3.23
N LEU A 105 -6.46 -7.60 1.96
CA LEU A 105 -7.09 -6.77 0.94
C LEU A 105 -8.60 -6.98 0.95
N THR A 106 -9.35 -5.89 0.99
CA THR A 106 -10.80 -5.91 0.80
C THR A 106 -11.19 -5.08 -0.41
N PHE A 107 -12.23 -5.52 -1.10
CA PHE A 107 -12.75 -4.85 -2.29
C PHE A 107 -13.99 -4.02 -1.92
N GLY A 108 -14.05 -2.83 -2.48
CA GLY A 108 -15.23 -1.96 -2.42
C GLY A 108 -15.95 -1.90 -3.75
N SER A 109 -16.46 -0.72 -4.11
CA SER A 109 -17.18 -0.49 -5.35
C SER A 109 -16.27 -0.57 -6.57
N VAL A 110 -16.85 -0.92 -7.70
CA VAL A 110 -16.21 -0.84 -9.02
C VAL A 110 -16.78 0.33 -9.78
N TYR A 111 -15.91 1.11 -10.37
CA TYR A 111 -16.25 2.26 -11.19
C TYR A 111 -15.80 2.01 -12.63
N TYR A 112 -16.72 2.25 -13.57
CA TYR A 112 -16.41 2.31 -15.00
C TYR A 112 -16.52 3.77 -15.44
N TYR A 113 -15.47 4.27 -16.11
CA TYR A 113 -15.42 5.64 -16.62
C TYR A 113 -15.67 5.61 -18.12
N TYR A 114 -16.74 6.24 -18.55
CA TYR A 114 -17.06 6.39 -19.95
C TYR A 114 -16.78 7.82 -20.42
N TYR A 115 -15.89 7.96 -21.37
CA TYR A 115 -15.52 9.26 -21.93
C TYR A 115 -16.28 9.52 -23.21
N TYR A 116 -16.96 10.65 -23.29
CA TYR A 116 -17.54 11.18 -24.50
C TYR A 116 -16.49 11.98 -25.26
N GLY A 117 -16.52 11.95 -26.61
CA GLY A 117 -15.52 12.62 -27.44
C GLY A 117 -15.45 14.14 -27.35
N ASN A 118 -16.30 14.78 -26.53
CA ASN A 118 -16.36 16.21 -26.27
C ASN A 118 -15.68 16.62 -24.94
N GLY A 119 -14.99 15.71 -24.26
CA GLY A 119 -14.35 15.94 -22.96
C GLY A 119 -15.26 15.73 -21.76
N GLU A 120 -16.53 15.38 -21.97
CA GLU A 120 -17.42 14.95 -20.90
C GLU A 120 -17.22 13.46 -20.57
N HIS A 121 -17.51 13.10 -19.36
CA HIS A 121 -17.47 11.70 -18.91
C HIS A 121 -18.67 11.35 -18.04
N SER A 122 -19.05 10.08 -18.03
CA SER A 122 -19.99 9.49 -17.09
C SER A 122 -19.31 8.44 -16.27
N THR A 123 -19.74 8.28 -15.01
CA THR A 123 -19.27 7.21 -14.12
C THR A 123 -20.44 6.29 -13.82
N VAL A 124 -20.21 5.00 -14.00
CA VAL A 124 -21.13 3.94 -13.58
C VAL A 124 -20.51 3.24 -12.37
N GLU A 125 -21.25 3.12 -11.30
CA GLU A 125 -20.82 2.44 -10.09
C GLU A 125 -21.54 1.09 -9.96
N PHE A 126 -20.76 0.06 -9.69
CA PHE A 126 -21.27 -1.28 -9.34
C PHE A 126 -20.97 -1.53 -7.86
N VAL A 127 -22.00 -1.65 -7.04
CA VAL A 127 -21.86 -1.68 -5.56
C VAL A 127 -21.87 -3.10 -4.96
N ASP A 128 -22.36 -4.08 -5.68
CA ASP A 128 -22.49 -5.48 -5.21
C ASP A 128 -21.47 -6.37 -5.92
N LEU A 129 -20.18 -6.15 -5.62
CA LEU A 129 -19.11 -6.93 -6.22
C LEU A 129 -18.77 -8.14 -5.34
N ASP A 130 -18.74 -9.33 -5.95
CA ASP A 130 -18.17 -10.51 -5.30
C ASP A 130 -16.64 -10.43 -5.31
N GLY A 131 -16.06 -10.15 -4.16
CA GLY A 131 -14.61 -10.05 -4.01
C GLY A 131 -13.86 -11.32 -4.38
N THR A 132 -14.49 -12.50 -4.27
CA THR A 132 -13.90 -13.78 -4.70
C THR A 132 -13.73 -13.81 -6.21
N VAL A 133 -14.75 -13.37 -6.95
CA VAL A 133 -14.68 -13.28 -8.41
C VAL A 133 -13.59 -12.32 -8.88
N VAL A 134 -13.51 -11.14 -8.23
CA VAL A 134 -12.44 -10.17 -8.53
C VAL A 134 -11.07 -10.75 -8.25
N TRP A 135 -10.93 -11.43 -7.11
CA TRP A 135 -9.68 -12.09 -6.75
C TRP A 135 -9.25 -13.11 -7.79
N ASP A 136 -10.14 -14.02 -8.17
CA ASP A 136 -9.86 -15.08 -9.14
C ASP A 136 -9.51 -14.53 -10.53
N MET A 137 -10.14 -13.42 -10.91
CA MET A 137 -9.86 -12.78 -12.21
C MET A 137 -8.49 -12.09 -12.23
N LEU A 138 -8.16 -11.32 -11.19
CA LEU A 138 -7.03 -10.40 -11.22
C LEU A 138 -5.73 -11.02 -10.68
N PHE A 139 -5.82 -12.01 -9.79
CA PHE A 139 -4.68 -12.54 -9.06
C PHE A 139 -4.39 -14.02 -9.31
N ALA A 140 -5.02 -14.62 -10.33
CA ALA A 140 -4.88 -16.05 -10.62
C ALA A 140 -3.46 -16.45 -11.07
N ASP A 141 -2.82 -15.64 -11.91
CA ASP A 141 -1.48 -15.91 -12.42
C ASP A 141 -0.41 -15.15 -11.60
N ARG A 142 0.21 -15.86 -10.68
CA ARG A 142 1.18 -15.31 -9.74
C ARG A 142 2.56 -15.03 -10.34
N ASP A 143 2.88 -15.64 -11.47
CA ASP A 143 4.19 -15.54 -12.12
C ASP A 143 4.33 -14.30 -13.01
N VAL A 144 3.25 -13.54 -13.17
CA VAL A 144 3.24 -12.32 -13.96
C VAL A 144 4.22 -11.29 -13.38
N ARG A 145 5.09 -10.78 -14.25
CA ARG A 145 6.08 -9.78 -13.85
C ARG A 145 5.46 -8.40 -13.64
N ASN A 146 6.03 -7.64 -12.71
CA ASN A 146 5.80 -6.21 -12.61
C ASN A 146 6.56 -5.49 -13.75
N ILE A 147 5.82 -4.90 -14.66
CA ILE A 147 6.37 -4.27 -15.87
C ILE A 147 6.16 -2.75 -15.92
N TYR A 148 5.78 -2.13 -14.81
CA TYR A 148 5.51 -0.68 -14.79
C TYR A 148 6.69 0.15 -15.31
N ALA A 149 7.92 -0.24 -14.97
CA ALA A 149 9.14 0.44 -15.41
C ALA A 149 9.39 0.38 -16.93
N GLU A 150 8.66 -0.47 -17.67
CA GLU A 150 8.78 -0.56 -19.13
C GLU A 150 8.10 0.61 -19.85
N GLY A 151 7.38 1.47 -19.12
CA GLY A 151 6.81 2.72 -19.66
C GLY A 151 5.73 2.53 -20.70
N ARG A 152 4.83 1.55 -20.50
CA ARG A 152 3.70 1.31 -21.38
C ARG A 152 2.56 2.29 -21.09
N ASP A 153 1.70 2.51 -22.08
CA ASP A 153 0.44 3.20 -21.88
C ASP A 153 -0.53 2.33 -21.08
N TYR A 154 -1.09 2.91 -20.04
CA TYR A 154 -2.07 2.29 -19.16
C TYR A 154 -3.35 3.12 -19.18
N ASP A 155 -4.11 2.99 -20.26
CA ASP A 155 -5.40 3.64 -20.37
C ASP A 155 -6.37 3.03 -19.35
N GLU A 156 -6.82 3.85 -18.41
CA GLU A 156 -7.72 3.43 -17.34
C GLU A 156 -9.14 3.28 -17.87
N ASP A 157 -9.71 2.09 -17.70
CA ASP A 157 -11.05 1.78 -18.12
C ASP A 157 -11.98 1.48 -16.93
N VAL A 158 -11.52 0.64 -16.02
CA VAL A 158 -12.26 0.24 -14.82
C VAL A 158 -11.39 0.46 -13.59
N SER A 159 -11.97 1.06 -12.55
CA SER A 159 -11.33 1.23 -11.25
C SER A 159 -12.06 0.43 -10.17
N VAL A 160 -11.34 -0.43 -9.48
CA VAL A 160 -11.83 -1.20 -8.33
C VAL A 160 -11.29 -0.56 -7.07
N THR A 161 -12.19 -0.10 -6.19
CA THR A 161 -11.79 0.41 -4.88
C THR A 161 -11.29 -0.73 -4.00
N VAL A 162 -10.13 -0.55 -3.39
CA VAL A 162 -9.52 -1.53 -2.49
C VAL A 162 -9.07 -0.88 -1.20
N ASN A 163 -9.07 -1.66 -0.12
CA ASN A 163 -8.59 -1.23 1.19
C ASN A 163 -7.54 -2.23 1.68
N LEU A 164 -6.42 -1.70 2.12
CA LEU A 164 -5.36 -2.40 2.85
C LEU A 164 -5.23 -1.70 4.22
N SER A 165 -6.28 -1.80 5.03
CA SER A 165 -6.48 -0.99 6.22
C SER A 165 -5.45 -1.25 7.31
N ILE A 166 -4.86 -2.45 7.37
CA ILE A 166 -3.78 -2.77 8.33
C ILE A 166 -2.58 -1.83 8.14
N LEU A 167 -2.30 -1.38 6.92
CA LEU A 167 -1.23 -0.43 6.61
C LEU A 167 -1.72 1.02 6.44
N GLY A 168 -3.01 1.28 6.68
CA GLY A 168 -3.60 2.62 6.58
C GLY A 168 -3.91 3.06 5.15
N TYR A 169 -4.06 2.13 4.21
CA TYR A 169 -4.52 2.40 2.85
C TYR A 169 -6.01 2.12 2.74
N ASP A 170 -6.80 3.18 2.77
CA ASP A 170 -8.25 3.12 2.59
C ASP A 170 -8.64 3.83 1.31
N ASN A 171 -9.60 3.27 0.58
CA ASN A 171 -10.11 3.80 -0.69
C ASN A 171 -9.04 3.98 -1.78
N ASN A 172 -8.06 3.10 -1.83
CA ASN A 172 -7.13 3.01 -2.96
C ASN A 172 -7.81 2.33 -4.15
N SER A 173 -7.14 2.33 -5.30
CA SER A 173 -7.69 1.68 -6.47
C SER A 173 -6.74 0.65 -7.09
N LEU A 174 -7.34 -0.40 -7.63
CA LEU A 174 -6.78 -1.20 -8.71
C LEU A 174 -7.39 -0.69 -10.00
N ARG A 175 -6.58 -0.23 -10.92
CA ARG A 175 -7.00 0.19 -12.26
C ARG A 175 -6.88 -1.01 -13.21
N ILE A 176 -7.93 -1.29 -13.94
CA ILE A 176 -7.94 -2.34 -14.95
C ILE A 176 -7.98 -1.65 -16.30
N THR A 177 -7.04 -1.96 -17.17
CA THR A 177 -6.90 -1.33 -18.48
C THR A 177 -7.50 -2.19 -19.60
N GLU A 178 -7.97 -1.56 -20.67
CA GLU A 178 -8.47 -2.27 -21.86
C GLU A 178 -7.45 -3.26 -22.44
N ASN A 179 -6.17 -2.91 -22.37
CA ASN A 179 -5.08 -3.75 -22.87
C ASN A 179 -4.61 -4.82 -21.87
N GLY A 180 -5.39 -5.11 -20.82
CA GLY A 180 -5.23 -6.28 -19.95
C GLY A 180 -4.26 -6.12 -18.79
N TYR A 181 -3.98 -4.89 -18.34
CA TYR A 181 -3.14 -4.66 -17.16
C TYR A 181 -3.96 -4.38 -15.92
N VAL A 182 -3.44 -4.81 -14.77
CA VAL A 182 -3.82 -4.30 -13.45
C VAL A 182 -2.73 -3.38 -12.97
N VAL A 183 -3.09 -2.13 -12.66
CA VAL A 183 -2.18 -1.08 -12.20
C VAL A 183 -2.60 -0.62 -10.82
N THR A 184 -1.66 -0.50 -9.90
CA THR A 184 -1.91 -0.03 -8.53
C THR A 184 -0.73 0.76 -7.98
N ASN A 185 -1.03 1.71 -7.10
CA ASN A 185 -0.06 2.47 -6.33
C ASN A 185 -0.06 2.12 -4.83
N ILE A 186 -0.54 0.96 -4.45
CA ILE A 186 -0.42 0.48 -3.07
C ILE A 186 1.06 0.50 -2.67
N LEU A 187 1.38 1.07 -1.50
CA LEU A 187 2.73 1.44 -1.05
C LEU A 187 3.40 2.52 -1.93
N GLU A 188 2.61 3.45 -2.49
CA GLU A 188 3.00 4.66 -3.22
C GLU A 188 3.62 4.39 -4.61
N LYS A 189 4.61 3.52 -4.73
CA LYS A 189 5.24 3.20 -6.02
C LYS A 189 4.29 2.41 -6.91
N GLU A 190 4.08 2.88 -8.13
CA GLU A 190 3.20 2.22 -9.07
C GLU A 190 3.74 0.87 -9.56
N LYS A 191 2.83 -0.06 -9.74
CA LYS A 191 3.06 -1.42 -10.21
C LYS A 191 2.06 -1.75 -11.30
N ALA A 192 2.49 -2.51 -12.31
CA ALA A 192 1.63 -2.96 -13.39
C ALA A 192 1.88 -4.43 -13.71
N PHE A 193 0.80 -5.21 -13.77
CA PHE A 193 0.83 -6.63 -14.04
C PHE A 193 -0.08 -6.94 -15.23
N TYR A 194 0.43 -7.65 -16.23
CA TYR A 194 -0.38 -8.09 -17.35
C TYR A 194 -1.15 -9.36 -16.96
N VAL A 195 -2.42 -9.22 -16.70
CA VAL A 195 -3.29 -10.35 -16.31
C VAL A 195 -4.05 -10.93 -17.51
N GLY A 196 -4.03 -10.23 -18.65
CA GLY A 196 -4.66 -10.64 -19.88
C GLY A 196 -6.18 -10.62 -19.82
N VAL A 197 -6.81 -10.59 -21.00
CA VAL A 197 -8.19 -11.02 -21.16
C VAL A 197 -8.11 -12.49 -21.57
N LYS A 198 -8.39 -13.44 -20.71
CA LYS A 198 -8.62 -14.82 -21.13
C LYS A 198 -9.90 -14.80 -21.96
N GLU A 199 -9.77 -14.86 -23.27
CA GLU A 199 -10.90 -15.17 -24.12
C GLU A 199 -11.48 -16.51 -23.66
N THR A 200 -12.70 -16.47 -23.19
CA THR A 200 -13.49 -17.67 -22.81
C THR A 200 -14.08 -18.30 -24.05
#